data_3f4f6762f70db53ac50162234a54f2b4
#
_entry.id   3f4f6762f70db53ac50162234a54f2b4
#
_cell.length_a   1.000
_cell.length_b   1.000
_cell.length_c   1.000
_cell.angle_alpha   90.00
_cell.angle_beta   90.00
_cell.angle_gamma   90.00
#
_symmetry.space_group_name_H-M   'P 1'
#
loop_
_entity.id
_entity.type
_entity.pdbx_description
1 polymer ?
#
loop_
_entity_poly.entity_id
_entity_poly.type
_entity_poly.pdbx_seq_one_letter_code
_entity_poly.pdbx_strand_id
1 'polypeptide(L)'
;GVDDYSGGYQIGNYLYSCGYDKAIFIAETDIDSDYSRWVGFKQAMEQDGKFCSRTRLVIVSYEKKKRLQKYSELLPRFLEVKALAFSSDYDAIEAMNFFLDQGIKIPDQISITGYDDSIYAQMVRPKLTTVHQDVSQKAHLALSRLLRMAAGEQLKEMNVKSPVHLVRRESVKEKNRPLI
;
A
#
# COMPACT_ATOMS: atom_id res chain seq x y z
N GLY A 1 -2.14 17.35 3.75
CA GLY A 1 -1.76 15.95 3.60
C GLY A 1 -2.51 15.25 2.49
N VAL A 2 -2.35 13.95 2.35
CA VAL A 2 -3.17 13.07 1.49
C VAL A 2 -4.17 12.29 2.34
N ASP A 3 -5.17 11.70 1.71
CA ASP A 3 -6.11 10.83 2.40
C ASP A 3 -5.54 9.40 2.50
N ASP A 4 -4.59 9.23 3.41
CA ASP A 4 -3.89 7.96 3.63
C ASP A 4 -4.83 6.82 4.03
N TYR A 5 -5.85 7.11 4.84
CA TYR A 5 -6.87 6.13 5.21
C TYR A 5 -7.65 5.62 3.98
N SER A 6 -8.14 6.54 3.13
CA SER A 6 -8.85 6.19 1.90
C SER A 6 -7.97 5.37 0.96
N GLY A 7 -6.68 5.70 0.85
CA GLY A 7 -5.73 4.95 0.04
C GLY A 7 -5.56 3.51 0.52
N GLY A 8 -5.35 3.32 1.81
CA GLY A 8 -5.28 1.99 2.43
C GLY A 8 -6.58 1.21 2.24
N TYR A 9 -7.73 1.85 2.44
CA TYR A 9 -9.05 1.25 2.22
C TYR A 9 -9.22 0.76 0.77
N GLN A 10 -8.82 1.56 -0.22
CA GLN A 10 -8.93 1.18 -1.64
C GLN A 10 -8.07 -0.05 -1.97
N ILE A 11 -6.86 -0.16 -1.41
CA ILE A 11 -6.01 -1.36 -1.55
C ILE A 11 -6.70 -2.59 -0.94
N GLY A 12 -7.14 -2.49 0.31
CA GLY A 12 -7.79 -3.60 1.00
C GLY A 12 -9.06 -4.07 0.28
N ASN A 13 -9.92 -3.13 -0.12
CA ASN A 13 -11.14 -3.42 -0.86
C ASN A 13 -10.85 -4.08 -2.22
N TYR A 14 -9.80 -3.65 -2.92
CA TYR A 14 -9.38 -4.26 -4.17
C TYR A 14 -8.89 -5.69 -3.97
N LEU A 15 -7.99 -5.94 -3.02
CA LEU A 15 -7.53 -7.30 -2.72
C LEU A 15 -8.69 -8.21 -2.29
N TYR A 16 -9.61 -7.70 -1.47
CA TYR A 16 -10.81 -8.41 -1.08
C TYR A 16 -11.67 -8.76 -2.31
N SER A 17 -11.90 -7.81 -3.22
CA SER A 17 -12.66 -8.04 -4.46
C SER A 17 -11.99 -9.05 -5.39
N CYS A 18 -10.65 -9.11 -5.41
CA CYS A 18 -9.86 -10.11 -6.13
C CYS A 18 -9.92 -11.52 -5.50
N GLY A 19 -10.64 -11.71 -4.39
CA GLY A 19 -10.85 -13.00 -3.74
C GLY A 19 -9.81 -13.34 -2.67
N TYR A 20 -9.01 -12.38 -2.19
CA TYR A 20 -8.12 -12.59 -1.06
C TYR A 20 -8.89 -12.42 0.24
N ASP A 21 -8.94 -13.47 1.04
CA ASP A 21 -9.54 -13.49 2.37
C ASP A 21 -8.51 -13.22 3.48
N LYS A 22 -7.23 -13.26 3.15
CA LYS A 22 -6.10 -12.96 4.03
C LYS A 22 -5.11 -12.07 3.31
N ALA A 23 -4.51 -11.12 4.03
CA ALA A 23 -3.44 -10.28 3.50
C ALA A 23 -2.52 -9.79 4.63
N ILE A 24 -1.29 -9.43 4.28
CA ILE A 24 -0.34 -8.81 5.20
C ILE A 24 -0.06 -7.40 4.70
N PHE A 25 -0.16 -6.42 5.59
CA PHE A 25 0.29 -5.06 5.34
C PHE A 25 1.70 -4.89 5.90
N ILE A 26 2.60 -4.34 5.09
CA ILE A 26 4.01 -4.17 5.43
C ILE A 26 4.34 -2.68 5.39
N ALA A 27 4.92 -2.17 6.47
CA ALA A 27 5.30 -0.79 6.62
C ALA A 27 6.62 -0.66 7.39
N GLU A 28 7.28 0.48 7.28
CA GLU A 28 8.48 0.79 8.06
C GLU A 28 8.14 1.35 9.44
N THR A 29 6.94 1.90 9.61
CA THR A 29 6.44 2.43 10.89
C THR A 29 4.99 2.02 11.16
N ASP A 30 4.53 2.23 12.39
CA ASP A 30 3.15 2.06 12.85
C ASP A 30 2.54 3.37 13.33
N ILE A 31 3.05 4.50 12.84
CA ILE A 31 2.59 5.85 13.18
C ILE A 31 2.22 6.64 11.92
N ASP A 32 1.56 7.78 12.11
CA ASP A 32 1.23 8.77 11.07
C ASP A 32 0.54 8.18 9.84
N SER A 33 1.13 8.43 8.65
CA SER A 33 0.58 8.01 7.36
C SER A 33 0.51 6.50 7.22
N ASP A 34 1.56 5.77 7.62
CA ASP A 34 1.62 4.30 7.54
C ASP A 34 0.53 3.65 8.39
N TYR A 35 0.32 4.16 9.60
CA TYR A 35 -0.75 3.70 10.48
C TYR A 35 -2.13 4.01 9.88
N SER A 36 -2.32 5.20 9.30
CA SER A 36 -3.59 5.57 8.65
C SER A 36 -3.89 4.66 7.46
N ARG A 37 -2.89 4.34 6.62
CA ARG A 37 -2.99 3.39 5.51
C ARG A 37 -3.36 1.99 6.01
N TRP A 38 -2.67 1.52 7.06
CA TRP A 38 -2.97 0.24 7.69
C TRP A 38 -4.41 0.16 8.21
N VAL A 39 -4.89 1.18 8.91
CA VAL A 39 -6.26 1.19 9.48
C VAL A 39 -7.30 1.11 8.37
N GLY A 40 -7.15 1.90 7.30
CA GLY A 40 -8.04 1.84 6.15
C GLY A 40 -8.00 0.47 5.45
N PHE A 41 -6.82 -0.07 5.22
CA PHE A 41 -6.62 -1.40 4.65
C PHE A 41 -7.30 -2.49 5.47
N LYS A 42 -7.06 -2.51 6.78
CA LYS A 42 -7.66 -3.47 7.69
C LYS A 42 -9.17 -3.41 7.65
N GLN A 43 -9.76 -2.22 7.72
CA GLN A 43 -11.21 -2.05 7.69
C GLN A 43 -11.82 -2.60 6.40
N ALA A 44 -11.19 -2.36 5.24
CA ALA A 44 -11.67 -2.88 3.98
C ALA A 44 -11.59 -4.40 3.87
N MET A 45 -10.53 -5.01 4.39
CA MET A 45 -10.37 -6.47 4.39
C MET A 45 -11.31 -7.19 5.37
N GLU A 46 -11.79 -6.49 6.40
CA GLU A 46 -12.65 -7.03 7.46
C GLU A 46 -14.13 -6.62 7.32
N GLN A 47 -14.51 -6.05 6.16
CA GLN A 47 -15.85 -5.47 5.92
C GLN A 47 -17.02 -6.46 5.98
N ASP A 48 -16.77 -7.77 5.89
CA ASP A 48 -17.79 -8.81 5.98
C ASP A 48 -18.14 -9.22 7.42
N GLY A 49 -17.62 -8.51 8.42
CA GLY A 49 -17.88 -8.79 9.84
C GLY A 49 -17.23 -10.08 10.35
N LYS A 50 -16.49 -10.79 9.53
CA LYS A 50 -15.73 -11.98 9.95
C LYS A 50 -14.43 -11.53 10.59
N PHE A 51 -14.50 -11.25 11.87
CA PHE A 51 -13.39 -10.77 12.66
C PHE A 51 -12.14 -11.68 12.56
N CYS A 52 -11.04 -11.13 12.13
CA CYS A 52 -9.84 -10.93 12.86
C CYS A 52 -8.73 -11.99 12.88
N SER A 53 -8.41 -12.78 12.00
CA SER A 53 -7.02 -13.28 11.84
C SER A 53 -6.51 -13.12 10.40
N ARG A 54 -7.25 -12.35 9.62
CA ARG A 54 -7.10 -12.26 8.17
C ARG A 54 -6.07 -11.24 7.73
N THR A 55 -5.93 -10.18 8.51
CA THR A 55 -4.97 -9.12 8.23
C THR A 55 -3.94 -9.00 9.33
N ARG A 56 -2.71 -8.70 8.98
CA ARG A 56 -1.61 -8.48 9.91
C ARG A 56 -0.76 -7.32 9.45
N LEU A 57 -0.44 -6.43 10.38
CA LEU A 57 0.61 -5.44 10.19
C LEU A 57 1.98 -6.08 10.51
N VAL A 58 2.93 -5.89 9.63
CA VAL A 58 4.33 -6.28 9.82
C VAL A 58 5.19 -5.03 9.66
N ILE A 59 5.88 -4.68 10.73
CA ILE A 59 6.86 -3.60 10.69
C ILE A 59 8.22 -4.16 10.29
N VAL A 60 8.85 -3.51 9.32
CA VAL A 60 10.16 -3.86 8.78
C VAL A 60 11.18 -2.75 9.04
N SER A 61 12.45 -3.08 9.02
CA SER A 61 13.52 -2.12 9.29
C SER A 61 13.78 -1.21 8.10
N TYR A 62 14.13 0.06 8.35
CA TYR A 62 14.71 0.98 7.35
C TYR A 62 16.03 0.46 6.78
N GLU A 63 16.76 -0.36 7.53
CA GLU A 63 18.00 -0.98 7.08
C GLU A 63 17.71 -2.15 6.15
N LYS A 64 18.09 -2.02 4.87
CA LYS A 64 17.85 -3.01 3.80
C LYS A 64 18.21 -4.44 4.22
N LYS A 65 19.38 -4.66 4.82
CA LYS A 65 19.84 -6.00 5.21
C LYS A 65 18.88 -6.67 6.21
N LYS A 66 18.43 -5.93 7.22
CA LYS A 66 17.48 -6.43 8.22
C LYS A 66 16.10 -6.65 7.62
N ARG A 67 15.69 -5.77 6.69
CA ARG A 67 14.42 -5.90 5.98
C ARG A 67 14.37 -7.17 5.13
N LEU A 68 15.40 -7.41 4.31
CA LEU A 68 15.48 -8.63 3.49
C LEU A 68 15.59 -9.90 4.34
N GLN A 69 16.31 -9.86 5.47
CA GLN A 69 16.31 -10.95 6.44
C GLN A 69 14.91 -11.23 6.96
N LYS A 70 14.15 -10.17 7.30
CA LYS A 70 12.76 -10.30 7.75
C LYS A 70 11.85 -10.90 6.70
N TYR A 71 12.02 -10.53 5.42
CA TYR A 71 11.28 -11.15 4.31
C TYR A 71 11.59 -12.63 4.18
N SER A 72 12.87 -13.04 4.33
CA SER A 72 13.28 -14.44 4.32
C SER A 72 12.64 -15.24 5.45
N GLU A 73 12.64 -14.71 6.67
CA GLU A 73 12.02 -15.34 7.85
C GLU A 73 10.50 -15.52 7.67
N LEU A 74 9.83 -14.55 7.05
CA LEU A 74 8.38 -14.55 6.87
C LEU A 74 7.92 -15.21 5.57
N LEU A 75 8.83 -15.63 4.71
CA LEU A 75 8.51 -16.16 3.38
C LEU A 75 7.48 -17.31 3.41
N PRO A 76 7.54 -18.31 4.30
CA PRO A 76 6.51 -19.36 4.38
C PRO A 76 5.11 -18.76 4.65
N ARG A 77 5.04 -17.74 5.50
CA ARG A 77 3.78 -17.05 5.82
C ARG A 77 3.27 -16.23 4.64
N PHE A 78 4.14 -15.57 3.90
CA PHE A 78 3.78 -14.83 2.70
C PHE A 78 3.19 -15.74 1.63
N LEU A 79 3.79 -16.92 1.42
CA LEU A 79 3.30 -17.92 0.47
C LEU A 79 1.95 -18.53 0.89
N GLU A 80 1.68 -18.63 2.19
CA GLU A 80 0.36 -19.05 2.71
C GLU A 80 -0.71 -18.00 2.43
N VAL A 81 -0.41 -16.73 2.73
CA VAL A 81 -1.36 -15.61 2.64
C VAL A 81 -1.58 -15.17 1.19
N LYS A 82 -0.53 -15.14 0.38
CA LYS A 82 -0.53 -14.82 -1.06
C LYS A 82 -0.94 -13.40 -1.44
N ALA A 83 -1.17 -12.50 -0.50
CA ALA A 83 -1.46 -11.10 -0.75
C ALA A 83 -0.69 -10.20 0.23
N LEU A 84 0.16 -9.34 -0.31
CA LEU A 84 0.98 -8.40 0.43
C LEU A 84 0.67 -6.98 -0.03
N ALA A 85 0.40 -6.09 0.90
CA ALA A 85 0.25 -4.66 0.66
C ALA A 85 1.39 -3.92 1.36
N PHE A 86 2.07 -3.05 0.64
CA PHE A 86 3.17 -2.24 1.16
C PHE A 86 2.74 -0.80 1.33
N SER A 87 3.25 -0.14 2.36
CA SER A 87 2.99 1.27 2.61
C SER A 87 3.70 2.20 1.61
N SER A 88 4.66 1.70 0.83
CA SER A 88 5.35 2.45 -0.22
C SER A 88 5.64 1.59 -1.45
N ASP A 89 5.79 2.24 -2.61
CA ASP A 89 6.26 1.57 -3.84
C ASP A 89 7.71 1.11 -3.71
N TYR A 90 8.53 1.87 -2.99
CA TYR A 90 9.94 1.53 -2.81
C TYR A 90 10.10 0.16 -2.15
N ASP A 91 9.43 -0.06 -1.03
CA ASP A 91 9.49 -1.33 -0.31
C ASP A 91 8.83 -2.47 -1.07
N ALA A 92 7.70 -2.17 -1.75
CA ALA A 92 7.04 -3.14 -2.61
C ALA A 92 7.96 -3.64 -3.73
N ILE A 93 8.66 -2.73 -4.41
CA ILE A 93 9.58 -3.08 -5.52
C ILE A 93 10.81 -3.83 -5.00
N GLU A 94 11.36 -3.43 -3.87
CA GLU A 94 12.45 -4.17 -3.24
C GLU A 94 12.04 -5.59 -2.87
N ALA A 95 10.85 -5.77 -2.29
CA ALA A 95 10.29 -7.08 -1.98
C ALA A 95 9.99 -7.90 -3.25
N MET A 96 9.48 -7.28 -4.32
CA MET A 96 9.30 -7.95 -5.61
C MET A 96 10.61 -8.52 -6.14
N ASN A 97 11.67 -7.72 -6.17
CA ASN A 97 12.99 -8.18 -6.61
C ASN A 97 13.49 -9.33 -5.73
N PHE A 98 13.39 -9.20 -4.41
CA PHE A 98 13.77 -10.27 -3.49
C PHE A 98 13.02 -11.58 -3.77
N PHE A 99 11.69 -11.52 -3.98
CA PHE A 99 10.90 -12.73 -4.26
C PHE A 99 11.22 -13.34 -5.63
N LEU A 100 11.41 -12.51 -6.65
CA LEU A 100 11.80 -12.97 -7.99
C LEU A 100 13.18 -13.65 -7.95
N ASP A 101 14.15 -13.12 -7.19
CA ASP A 101 15.48 -13.74 -6.98
C ASP A 101 15.38 -15.11 -6.27
N GLN A 102 14.34 -15.34 -5.47
CA GLN A 102 14.01 -16.63 -4.86
C GLN A 102 13.19 -17.56 -5.78
N GLY A 103 12.96 -17.17 -7.03
CA GLY A 103 12.16 -17.93 -8.00
C GLY A 103 10.64 -17.89 -7.77
N ILE A 104 10.16 -16.98 -6.93
CA ILE A 104 8.73 -16.82 -6.63
C ILE A 104 8.07 -16.00 -7.72
N LYS A 105 6.97 -16.50 -8.27
CA LYS A 105 6.24 -15.85 -9.36
C LYS A 105 5.24 -14.83 -8.83
N ILE A 106 5.32 -13.60 -9.34
CA ILE A 106 4.40 -12.50 -9.08
C ILE A 106 3.61 -12.23 -10.37
N PRO A 107 2.29 -12.21 -10.34
CA PRO A 107 1.38 -12.34 -9.20
C PRO A 107 0.94 -13.79 -8.90
N ASP A 108 1.44 -14.81 -9.57
CA ASP A 108 0.90 -16.17 -9.51
C ASP A 108 0.96 -16.81 -8.11
N GLN A 109 2.07 -16.64 -7.41
CA GLN A 109 2.27 -17.19 -6.07
C GLN A 109 2.02 -16.15 -4.97
N ILE A 110 2.43 -14.89 -5.22
CA ILE A 110 2.22 -13.77 -4.29
C ILE A 110 1.76 -12.55 -5.10
N SER A 111 0.63 -11.97 -4.73
CA SER A 111 0.17 -10.67 -5.24
C SER A 111 0.71 -9.55 -4.36
N ILE A 112 1.12 -8.44 -4.98
CA ILE A 112 1.76 -7.32 -4.31
C ILE A 112 1.11 -6.01 -4.73
N THR A 113 0.86 -5.13 -3.75
CA THR A 113 0.47 -3.74 -3.98
C THR A 113 1.44 -2.79 -3.30
N GLY A 114 1.62 -1.60 -3.86
CA GLY A 114 2.40 -0.51 -3.29
C GLY A 114 1.54 0.71 -2.96
N TYR A 115 2.21 1.83 -2.74
CA TYR A 115 1.64 3.15 -2.50
C TYR A 115 2.59 4.20 -3.07
N ASP A 116 2.12 5.28 -3.68
CA ASP A 116 2.74 6.50 -4.21
C ASP A 116 2.57 6.68 -5.72
N ASP A 117 2.41 5.61 -6.50
CA ASP A 117 2.43 5.61 -7.96
C ASP A 117 3.70 6.25 -8.55
N SER A 118 4.82 5.85 -7.99
CA SER A 118 6.14 6.28 -8.46
C SER A 118 6.39 5.82 -9.90
N ILE A 119 7.28 6.52 -10.61
CA ILE A 119 7.67 6.12 -11.97
C ILE A 119 8.20 4.68 -12.02
N TYR A 120 8.83 4.20 -10.95
CA TYR A 120 9.36 2.85 -10.85
C TYR A 120 8.26 1.78 -10.84
N ALA A 121 7.06 2.09 -10.32
CA ALA A 121 5.92 1.18 -10.33
C ALA A 121 5.50 0.76 -11.76
N GLN A 122 5.77 1.60 -12.76
CA GLN A 122 5.49 1.33 -14.17
C GLN A 122 6.66 0.64 -14.88
N MET A 123 7.87 0.72 -14.32
CA MET A 123 9.09 0.19 -14.95
C MET A 123 9.39 -1.24 -14.53
N VAL A 124 8.94 -1.69 -13.35
CA VAL A 124 9.13 -3.08 -12.87
C VAL A 124 8.27 -4.07 -13.64
N ARG A 125 8.63 -5.36 -13.55
CA ARG A 125 7.86 -6.45 -14.13
C ARG A 125 7.61 -7.54 -13.07
N PRO A 126 6.32 -7.88 -12.88
CA PRO A 126 5.10 -7.23 -13.42
C PRO A 126 4.97 -5.78 -12.94
N LYS A 127 4.23 -4.92 -13.68
CA LYS A 127 3.98 -3.54 -13.26
C LYS A 127 3.20 -3.51 -11.96
N LEU A 128 3.60 -2.64 -11.04
CA LEU A 128 3.06 -2.59 -9.68
C LEU A 128 1.70 -1.89 -9.62
N THR A 129 0.69 -2.58 -9.10
CA THR A 129 -0.58 -2.01 -8.64
C THR A 129 -0.31 -1.16 -7.39
N THR A 130 -0.76 0.09 -7.39
CA THR A 130 -0.40 1.06 -6.34
C THR A 130 -1.49 2.11 -6.15
N VAL A 131 -1.34 2.98 -5.17
CA VAL A 131 -2.19 4.15 -4.96
C VAL A 131 -1.48 5.40 -5.45
N HIS A 132 -2.13 6.12 -6.36
CA HIS A 132 -1.62 7.39 -6.87
C HIS A 132 -1.83 8.52 -5.87
N GLN A 133 -0.76 9.28 -5.62
CA GLN A 133 -0.76 10.57 -4.93
C GLN A 133 -0.34 11.66 -5.92
N ASP A 134 -1.16 12.70 -6.08
CA ASP A 134 -0.76 13.87 -6.86
C ASP A 134 0.20 14.76 -6.04
N VAL A 135 1.48 14.43 -6.12
CA VAL A 135 2.55 15.17 -5.41
C VAL A 135 2.64 16.61 -5.90
N SER A 136 2.41 16.85 -7.21
CA SER A 136 2.43 18.19 -7.79
C SER A 136 1.30 19.06 -7.22
N GLN A 137 0.08 18.53 -7.20
CA GLN A 137 -1.06 19.22 -6.61
C GLN A 137 -0.83 19.50 -5.11
N LYS A 138 -0.28 18.51 -4.37
CA LYS A 138 0.06 18.66 -2.95
C LYS A 138 1.07 19.79 -2.74
N ALA A 139 2.12 19.86 -3.56
CA ALA A 139 3.15 20.90 -3.50
C ALA A 139 2.56 22.29 -3.82
N HIS A 140 1.77 22.41 -4.88
CA HIS A 140 1.08 23.66 -5.25
C HIS A 140 0.15 24.14 -4.14
N LEU A 141 -0.65 23.24 -3.56
CA LEU A 141 -1.55 23.57 -2.47
C LEU A 141 -0.78 24.07 -1.23
N ALA A 142 0.31 23.38 -0.86
CA ALA A 142 1.13 23.76 0.27
C ALA A 142 1.78 25.15 0.06
N LEU A 143 2.38 25.38 -1.11
CA LEU A 143 3.03 26.65 -1.44
C LEU A 143 2.01 27.81 -1.48
N SER A 144 0.87 27.63 -2.16
CA SER A 144 -0.19 28.64 -2.22
C SER A 144 -0.65 29.05 -0.81
N ARG A 145 -0.83 28.08 0.08
CA ARG A 145 -1.25 28.36 1.46
C ARG A 145 -0.17 29.11 2.25
N LEU A 146 1.08 28.71 2.10
CA LEU A 146 2.21 29.40 2.74
C LEU A 146 2.31 30.87 2.29
N LEU A 147 2.15 31.14 0.99
CA LEU A 147 2.18 32.50 0.45
C LEU A 147 1.01 33.35 0.99
N ARG A 148 -0.18 32.78 1.09
CA ARG A 148 -1.35 33.47 1.66
C ARG A 148 -1.16 33.76 3.15
N MET A 149 -0.61 32.82 3.91
CA MET A 149 -0.27 33.05 5.33
C MET A 149 0.80 34.15 5.48
N ALA A 150 1.83 34.14 4.63
CA ALA A 150 2.87 35.18 4.62
C ALA A 150 2.30 36.58 4.27
N ALA A 151 1.23 36.64 3.48
CA ALA A 151 0.48 37.86 3.18
C ALA A 151 -0.48 38.30 4.30
N GLY A 152 -0.50 37.59 5.44
CA GLY A 152 -1.35 37.92 6.59
C GLY A 152 -2.77 37.37 6.52
N GLU A 153 -3.05 36.48 5.57
CA GLU A 153 -4.38 35.88 5.41
C GLU A 153 -4.63 34.79 6.46
N GLN A 154 -5.75 34.85 7.15
CA GLN A 154 -6.18 33.77 8.04
C GLN A 154 -6.87 32.67 7.22
N LEU A 155 -6.24 31.49 7.18
CA LEU A 155 -6.82 30.34 6.49
C LEU A 155 -7.90 29.68 7.37
N LYS A 156 -9.11 29.53 6.84
CA LYS A 156 -10.24 28.90 7.54
C LYS A 156 -10.01 27.40 7.82
N GLU A 157 -9.27 26.72 6.94
CA GLU A 157 -8.96 25.30 7.09
C GLU A 157 -7.45 25.11 7.06
N MET A 158 -6.88 24.59 8.14
CA MET A 158 -5.45 24.29 8.23
C MET A 158 -5.11 22.91 7.66
N ASN A 159 -6.03 21.94 7.74
CA ASN A 159 -5.82 20.55 7.34
C ASN A 159 -6.67 20.22 6.10
N VAL A 160 -6.05 20.29 4.92
CA VAL A 160 -6.65 19.82 3.67
C VAL A 160 -6.02 18.49 3.29
N LYS A 161 -6.85 17.49 3.02
CA LYS A 161 -6.44 16.20 2.49
C LYS A 161 -6.69 16.16 0.99
N SER A 162 -5.63 15.87 0.22
CA SER A 162 -5.75 15.60 -1.21
C SER A 162 -6.27 14.18 -1.43
N PRO A 163 -7.21 13.99 -2.39
CA PRO A 163 -7.71 12.65 -2.71
C PRO A 163 -6.61 11.79 -3.32
N VAL A 164 -6.77 10.49 -3.17
CA VAL A 164 -5.92 9.45 -3.77
C VAL A 164 -6.77 8.44 -4.52
N HIS A 165 -6.19 7.71 -5.45
CA HIS A 165 -6.91 6.65 -6.17
C HIS A 165 -6.02 5.45 -6.48
N LEU A 166 -6.63 4.27 -6.49
CA LEU A 166 -5.97 3.03 -6.84
C LEU A 166 -5.70 2.96 -8.34
N VAL A 167 -4.46 2.63 -8.70
CA VAL A 167 -4.01 2.35 -10.07
C VAL A 167 -3.74 0.85 -10.20
N ARG A 168 -4.64 0.14 -10.87
CA ARG A 168 -4.53 -1.30 -11.08
C ARG A 168 -3.54 -1.60 -12.19
N ARG A 169 -2.64 -2.57 -11.96
CA ARG A 169 -1.65 -3.05 -12.93
C ARG A 169 -1.53 -4.57 -12.87
N GLU A 170 -0.33 -5.11 -13.05
CA GLU A 170 -0.09 -6.54 -13.32
C GLU A 170 0.28 -7.34 -12.06
N SER A 171 0.61 -6.69 -10.93
CA SER A 171 1.16 -7.34 -9.74
C SER A 171 0.14 -8.00 -8.81
N VAL A 172 -1.14 -7.99 -9.19
CA VAL A 172 -2.23 -8.64 -8.44
C VAL A 172 -2.99 -9.59 -9.35
N LYS A 173 -3.16 -10.83 -8.90
CA LYS A 173 -3.95 -11.86 -9.58
C LYS A 173 -5.37 -11.89 -9.05
N GLU A 174 -6.35 -11.82 -9.93
CA GLU A 174 -7.74 -12.10 -9.57
C GLU A 174 -7.92 -13.60 -9.37
N LYS A 175 -8.40 -13.99 -8.19
CA LYS A 175 -8.79 -15.36 -7.93
C LYS A 175 -10.24 -15.52 -8.39
N ASN A 176 -10.52 -16.56 -9.19
CA ASN A 176 -11.91 -16.92 -9.52
C ASN A 176 -12.66 -17.21 -8.22
N ARG A 177 -13.53 -16.30 -7.77
CA ARG A 177 -14.55 -16.64 -6.77
C ARG A 177 -15.57 -17.50 -7.47
N PRO A 178 -15.91 -18.72 -6.97
CA PRO A 178 -17.11 -19.37 -7.42
C PRO A 178 -18.27 -18.39 -7.18
N LEU A 179 -19.06 -18.13 -8.20
CA LEU A 179 -20.32 -17.40 -8.07
C LEU A 179 -21.18 -18.20 -7.07
N ILE A 180 -21.43 -17.61 -5.91
CA ILE A 180 -22.37 -18.14 -4.92
C ILE A 180 -23.76 -17.75 -5.37
#